data_6824808a84e60b2e1d06d17478d6cbdf
#
_entry.id   6824808a84e60b2e1d06d17478d6cbdf
#
_cell.length_a   1.000
_cell.length_b   1.000
_cell.length_c   1.000
_cell.angle_alpha   90.00
_cell.angle_beta   90.00
_cell.angle_gamma   90.00
#
_symmetry.space_group_name_H-M   'P 1'
#
loop_
_entity.id
_entity.type
_entity.pdbx_description
1 polymer ?
#
loop_
_entity_poly.entity_id
_entity_poly.type
_entity_poly.pdbx_seq_one_letter_code
_entity_poly.pdbx_strand_id
1 'polypeptide(L)'
;MKKNFLIVMCLMMALMASAQDLVVCSYNIRNANRGDAKNGNGWEKRSGYMCQQIQFEDPGVFGCQEVKKEQIDDMLRLMPEYAYVGVGREDGKEGGEYSPVFYKKDRYKLLDSGTFWLAEDPTKAELGWDAACKRVCSWGHFKDLKTKHTFYFFNTHMDHIGVTARREGAKLIVSKMRELMKKNDPVILTGDFNVDQRSEPFQVF
;
A
#
# COMPACT_ATOMS: atom_id res chain seq x y z
N MET A 1 7.43 -45.18 -28.71
CA MET A 1 6.12 -44.50 -28.52
C MET A 1 5.92 -43.98 -27.09
N LYS A 2 6.11 -44.77 -26.02
CA LYS A 2 5.89 -44.31 -24.63
C LYS A 2 6.77 -43.13 -24.18
N LYS A 3 8.07 -43.07 -24.59
CA LYS A 3 9.00 -41.94 -24.28
C LYS A 3 8.57 -40.62 -24.91
N ASN A 4 8.11 -40.63 -26.17
CA ASN A 4 7.68 -39.43 -26.87
C ASN A 4 6.36 -38.90 -26.32
N PHE A 5 5.46 -39.77 -25.85
CA PHE A 5 4.22 -39.37 -25.19
C PHE A 5 4.49 -38.66 -23.85
N LEU A 6 5.46 -39.16 -23.06
CA LEU A 6 5.85 -38.55 -21.78
C LEU A 6 6.45 -37.15 -21.97
N ILE A 7 7.29 -36.98 -23.00
CA ILE A 7 7.92 -35.67 -23.34
C ILE A 7 6.85 -34.66 -23.78
N VAL A 8 5.88 -35.08 -24.62
CA VAL A 8 4.79 -34.20 -25.06
C VAL A 8 3.89 -33.83 -23.87
N MET A 9 3.61 -34.73 -22.95
CA MET A 9 2.82 -34.48 -21.76
C MET A 9 3.55 -33.55 -20.78
N CYS A 10 4.88 -33.66 -20.61
CA CYS A 10 5.68 -32.74 -19.83
C CYS A 10 5.76 -31.34 -20.48
N LEU A 11 5.87 -31.25 -21.82
CA LEU A 11 5.81 -29.97 -22.52
C LEU A 11 4.43 -29.29 -22.41
N MET A 12 3.33 -30.05 -22.48
CA MET A 12 1.98 -29.50 -22.29
C MET A 12 1.75 -29.04 -20.84
N MET A 13 2.29 -29.71 -19.84
CA MET A 13 2.24 -29.22 -18.46
C MET A 13 3.08 -27.97 -18.23
N ALA A 14 4.20 -27.81 -18.91
CA ALA A 14 5.03 -26.60 -18.86
C ALA A 14 4.34 -25.38 -19.51
N LEU A 15 3.49 -25.60 -20.51
CA LEU A 15 2.69 -24.53 -21.16
C LEU A 15 1.51 -24.05 -20.30
N MET A 16 1.15 -24.77 -19.23
CA MET A 16 0.10 -24.39 -18.28
C MET A 16 0.62 -23.53 -17.11
N ALA A 17 1.91 -23.26 -17.03
CA ALA A 17 2.47 -22.31 -16.08
C ALA A 17 2.17 -20.89 -16.57
N SER A 18 0.91 -20.49 -16.53
CA SER A 18 0.52 -19.08 -16.68
C SER A 18 1.12 -18.32 -15.51
N ALA A 19 2.14 -17.52 -15.78
CA ALA A 19 2.56 -16.49 -14.83
C ALA A 19 1.34 -15.64 -14.53
N GLN A 20 0.99 -15.52 -13.27
CA GLN A 20 -0.15 -14.74 -12.87
C GLN A 20 0.34 -13.40 -12.36
N ASP A 21 0.04 -12.35 -13.11
CA ASP A 21 0.43 -11.00 -12.77
C ASP A 21 -0.29 -10.51 -11.50
N LEU A 22 0.47 -9.89 -10.61
CA LEU A 22 -0.06 -9.09 -9.52
C LEU A 22 -0.09 -7.64 -9.99
N VAL A 23 -1.28 -7.13 -10.31
CA VAL A 23 -1.47 -5.71 -10.60
C VAL A 23 -1.47 -4.94 -9.29
N VAL A 24 -0.58 -3.97 -9.17
CA VAL A 24 -0.45 -3.10 -7.99
C VAL A 24 -0.57 -1.64 -8.41
N CYS A 25 -1.07 -0.81 -7.49
CA CYS A 25 -1.23 0.62 -7.71
C CYS A 25 -0.79 1.41 -6.47
N SER A 26 -0.33 2.65 -6.69
CA SER A 26 -0.12 3.66 -5.66
C SER A 26 -0.87 4.92 -6.08
N TYR A 27 -1.72 5.48 -5.18
CA TYR A 27 -2.57 6.59 -5.54
C TYR A 27 -2.77 7.57 -4.37
N ASN A 28 -2.13 8.75 -4.44
CA ASN A 28 -2.50 9.84 -3.55
C ASN A 28 -3.86 10.37 -3.99
N ILE A 29 -4.91 10.09 -3.19
CA ILE A 29 -6.29 10.41 -3.53
C ILE A 29 -6.72 11.82 -3.09
N ARG A 30 -5.82 12.57 -2.48
CA ARG A 30 -6.09 13.88 -1.90
C ARG A 30 -7.19 13.85 -0.82
N ASN A 31 -6.89 14.29 0.36
CA ASN A 31 -7.82 14.25 1.48
C ASN A 31 -9.12 15.04 1.23
N ALA A 32 -10.18 14.64 1.90
CA ALA A 32 -11.41 15.40 1.96
C ALA A 32 -11.17 16.68 2.78
N ASN A 33 -11.15 17.83 2.13
CA ASN A 33 -10.91 19.12 2.77
C ASN A 33 -11.92 20.19 2.34
N ARG A 34 -12.14 21.16 3.22
CA ARG A 34 -13.12 22.23 3.02
C ARG A 34 -12.76 23.17 1.86
N GLY A 35 -11.47 23.33 1.55
CA GLY A 35 -11.01 24.18 0.45
C GLY A 35 -11.46 23.63 -0.89
N ASP A 36 -11.21 22.35 -1.12
CA ASP A 36 -11.65 21.67 -2.35
C ASP A 36 -13.18 21.66 -2.48
N ALA A 37 -13.90 21.40 -1.38
CA ALA A 37 -15.36 21.44 -1.39
C ALA A 37 -15.90 22.82 -1.80
N LYS A 38 -15.35 23.92 -1.25
CA LYS A 38 -15.72 25.28 -1.64
C LYS A 38 -15.43 25.60 -3.10
N ASN A 39 -14.37 25.03 -3.65
CA ASN A 39 -13.95 25.23 -5.05
C ASN A 39 -14.66 24.26 -6.02
N GLY A 40 -15.62 23.47 -5.55
CA GLY A 40 -16.38 22.56 -6.38
C GLY A 40 -15.69 21.24 -6.73
N ASN A 41 -14.55 20.92 -6.08
CA ASN A 41 -13.76 19.72 -6.26
C ASN A 41 -13.73 18.85 -4.99
N GLY A 42 -14.77 18.92 -4.17
CA GLY A 42 -14.90 18.13 -2.94
C GLY A 42 -14.88 16.63 -3.18
N TRP A 43 -14.62 15.90 -2.12
CA TRP A 43 -14.54 14.44 -2.15
C TRP A 43 -15.82 13.79 -2.71
N GLU A 44 -16.97 14.33 -2.36
CA GLU A 44 -18.30 13.86 -2.81
C GLU A 44 -18.45 13.85 -4.35
N LYS A 45 -17.72 14.75 -5.04
CA LYS A 45 -17.72 14.80 -6.51
C LYS A 45 -16.66 13.90 -7.14
N ARG A 46 -15.56 13.66 -6.43
CA ARG A 46 -14.41 12.89 -6.94
C ARG A 46 -14.52 11.39 -6.67
N SER A 47 -15.15 11.01 -5.56
CA SER A 47 -15.17 9.63 -5.05
C SER A 47 -15.64 8.60 -6.08
N GLY A 48 -16.74 8.89 -6.78
CA GLY A 48 -17.29 7.97 -7.78
C GLY A 48 -16.34 7.72 -8.95
N TYR A 49 -15.80 8.78 -9.55
CA TYR A 49 -14.87 8.67 -10.68
C TYR A 49 -13.55 7.99 -10.27
N MET A 50 -13.03 8.34 -9.11
CA MET A 50 -11.80 7.75 -8.61
C MET A 50 -11.95 6.25 -8.33
N CYS A 51 -13.04 5.84 -7.69
CA CYS A 51 -13.33 4.42 -7.47
C CYS A 51 -13.52 3.66 -8.79
N GLN A 52 -14.22 4.26 -9.77
CA GLN A 52 -14.38 3.67 -11.11
C GLN A 52 -13.02 3.51 -11.81
N GLN A 53 -12.10 4.47 -11.68
CA GLN A 53 -10.75 4.34 -12.22
C GLN A 53 -10.00 3.19 -11.57
N ILE A 54 -10.04 3.06 -10.24
CA ILE A 54 -9.41 1.94 -9.53
C ILE A 54 -10.03 0.61 -9.99
N GLN A 55 -11.35 0.53 -10.12
CA GLN A 55 -12.03 -0.67 -10.60
C GLN A 55 -11.66 -1.01 -12.06
N PHE A 56 -11.45 -0.01 -12.91
CA PHE A 56 -11.00 -0.20 -14.29
C PHE A 56 -9.58 -0.76 -14.38
N GLU A 57 -8.64 -0.24 -13.57
CA GLU A 57 -7.26 -0.75 -13.48
C GLU A 57 -7.19 -2.12 -12.78
N ASP A 58 -8.21 -2.46 -12.03
CA ASP A 58 -8.42 -3.74 -11.36
C ASP A 58 -7.25 -4.24 -10.50
N PRO A 59 -6.60 -3.37 -9.67
CA PRO A 59 -5.45 -3.78 -8.89
C PRO A 59 -5.82 -4.84 -7.85
N GLY A 60 -4.96 -5.84 -7.72
CA GLY A 60 -5.13 -6.87 -6.69
C GLY A 60 -4.89 -6.32 -5.29
N VAL A 61 -3.85 -5.49 -5.15
CA VAL A 61 -3.48 -4.77 -3.93
C VAL A 61 -2.99 -3.37 -4.30
N PHE A 62 -3.40 -2.36 -3.54
CA PHE A 62 -2.95 -0.99 -3.79
C PHE A 62 -2.81 -0.16 -2.52
N GLY A 63 -1.90 0.80 -2.56
CA GLY A 63 -1.71 1.78 -1.50
C GLY A 63 -2.35 3.13 -1.86
N CYS A 64 -3.03 3.76 -0.90
CA CYS A 64 -3.49 5.14 -1.04
C CYS A 64 -2.80 6.06 -0.03
N GLN A 65 -2.74 7.35 -0.35
CA GLN A 65 -2.21 8.38 0.53
C GLN A 65 -3.22 9.51 0.70
N GLU A 66 -3.09 10.26 1.80
CA GLU A 66 -4.00 11.35 2.22
C GLU A 66 -5.44 10.90 2.53
N VAL A 67 -5.63 9.62 2.83
CA VAL A 67 -6.98 9.07 3.01
C VAL A 67 -7.49 9.37 4.43
N LYS A 68 -8.67 9.94 4.56
CA LYS A 68 -9.39 10.08 5.83
C LYS A 68 -10.38 8.94 6.04
N LYS A 69 -10.83 8.75 7.30
CA LYS A 69 -11.75 7.65 7.63
C LYS A 69 -13.03 7.67 6.79
N GLU A 70 -13.64 8.84 6.61
CA GLU A 70 -14.83 8.99 5.77
C GLU A 70 -14.59 8.61 4.31
N GLN A 71 -13.37 8.84 3.78
CA GLN A 71 -13.01 8.44 2.43
C GLN A 71 -12.85 6.91 2.33
N ILE A 72 -12.27 6.28 3.35
CA ILE A 72 -12.20 4.80 3.42
C ILE A 72 -13.60 4.19 3.39
N ASP A 73 -14.52 4.71 4.20
CA ASP A 73 -15.89 4.19 4.29
C ASP A 73 -16.62 4.31 2.96
N ASP A 74 -16.49 5.43 2.27
CA ASP A 74 -17.03 5.62 0.93
C ASP A 74 -16.39 4.68 -0.11
N MET A 75 -15.07 4.52 -0.08
CA MET A 75 -14.36 3.61 -0.98
C MET A 75 -14.83 2.16 -0.79
N LEU A 76 -14.95 1.69 0.47
CA LEU A 76 -15.44 0.33 0.74
C LEU A 76 -16.92 0.14 0.35
N ARG A 77 -17.73 1.18 0.43
CA ARG A 77 -19.12 1.14 -0.04
C ARG A 77 -19.20 1.09 -1.58
N LEU A 78 -18.32 1.83 -2.27
CA LEU A 78 -18.27 1.90 -3.74
C LEU A 78 -17.53 0.71 -4.37
N MET A 79 -16.59 0.10 -3.63
CA MET A 79 -15.75 -1.02 -4.04
C MET A 79 -15.82 -2.14 -2.98
N PRO A 80 -16.99 -2.81 -2.81
CA PRO A 80 -17.20 -3.77 -1.72
C PRO A 80 -16.35 -5.03 -1.84
N GLU A 81 -15.72 -5.27 -2.97
CA GLU A 81 -14.76 -6.37 -3.20
C GLU A 81 -13.44 -6.19 -2.45
N TYR A 82 -13.12 -4.95 -2.02
CA TYR A 82 -11.90 -4.65 -1.28
C TYR A 82 -12.09 -4.65 0.25
N ALA A 83 -11.01 -4.91 0.96
CA ALA A 83 -10.80 -4.60 2.36
C ALA A 83 -9.52 -3.79 2.50
N TYR A 84 -9.22 -3.27 3.69
CA TYR A 84 -8.01 -2.50 3.92
C TYR A 84 -7.33 -2.85 5.24
N VAL A 85 -6.06 -2.44 5.35
CA VAL A 85 -5.28 -2.37 6.59
C VAL A 85 -4.67 -0.98 6.72
N GLY A 86 -4.44 -0.56 7.96
CA GLY A 86 -3.91 0.76 8.29
C GLY A 86 -4.76 1.48 9.32
N VAL A 87 -4.17 2.47 10.00
CA VAL A 87 -4.81 3.29 11.03
C VAL A 87 -4.54 4.77 10.79
N GLY A 88 -5.32 5.64 11.40
CA GLY A 88 -5.12 7.08 11.37
C GLY A 88 -3.82 7.49 12.07
N ARG A 89 -3.05 8.35 11.43
CA ARG A 89 -1.70 8.75 11.88
C ARG A 89 -1.68 9.55 13.18
N GLU A 90 -2.81 10.18 13.57
CA GLU A 90 -2.83 11.04 14.76
C GLU A 90 -2.94 10.28 16.07
N ASP A 91 -3.65 9.16 16.08
CA ASP A 91 -4.01 8.44 17.31
C ASP A 91 -3.89 6.91 17.23
N GLY A 92 -3.50 6.37 16.07
CA GLY A 92 -3.46 4.93 15.84
C GLY A 92 -4.84 4.27 15.78
N LYS A 93 -5.88 5.06 15.56
CA LYS A 93 -7.27 4.62 15.42
C LYS A 93 -7.88 5.24 14.16
N GLU A 94 -8.71 6.27 14.31
CA GLU A 94 -9.41 6.91 13.19
C GLU A 94 -8.96 8.36 12.92
N GLY A 95 -8.08 8.91 13.77
CA GLY A 95 -7.64 10.28 13.71
C GLY A 95 -6.64 10.57 12.59
N GLY A 96 -6.92 11.61 11.81
CA GLY A 96 -6.01 12.11 10.78
C GLY A 96 -6.06 11.35 9.46
N GLU A 97 -4.98 11.48 8.70
CA GLU A 97 -4.82 10.77 7.43
C GLU A 97 -4.24 9.37 7.64
N TYR A 98 -4.64 8.47 6.78
CA TYR A 98 -4.12 7.11 6.67
C TYR A 98 -3.17 7.01 5.48
N SER A 99 -2.31 6.00 5.52
CA SER A 99 -1.63 5.43 4.36
C SER A 99 -2.07 3.96 4.20
N PRO A 100 -3.33 3.69 3.86
CA PRO A 100 -3.89 2.35 3.91
C PRO A 100 -3.40 1.49 2.75
N VAL A 101 -3.44 0.17 2.95
CA VAL A 101 -3.29 -0.83 1.89
C VAL A 101 -4.63 -1.49 1.67
N PHE A 102 -5.18 -1.36 0.47
CA PHE A 102 -6.40 -2.04 0.05
C PHE A 102 -6.06 -3.34 -0.70
N TYR A 103 -6.90 -4.35 -0.54
CA TYR A 103 -6.71 -5.66 -1.21
C TYR A 103 -8.04 -6.34 -1.52
N LYS A 104 -8.09 -7.10 -2.60
CA LYS A 104 -9.25 -7.92 -2.98
C LYS A 104 -9.45 -9.09 -2.03
N LYS A 105 -10.59 -9.13 -1.34
CA LYS A 105 -10.91 -10.13 -0.29
C LYS A 105 -11.04 -11.56 -0.82
N ASP A 106 -11.53 -11.71 -2.03
CA ASP A 106 -11.73 -13.00 -2.68
C ASP A 106 -10.43 -13.60 -3.23
N ARG A 107 -9.44 -12.73 -3.49
CA ARG A 107 -8.16 -13.11 -4.07
C ARG A 107 -7.05 -13.29 -3.03
N TYR A 108 -7.02 -12.45 -2.02
CA TYR A 108 -5.93 -12.40 -1.05
C TYR A 108 -6.42 -12.63 0.37
N LYS A 109 -5.75 -13.54 1.08
CA LYS A 109 -5.92 -13.73 2.52
C LYS A 109 -4.87 -12.90 3.25
N LEU A 110 -5.32 -11.99 4.10
CA LEU A 110 -4.45 -11.29 5.04
C LEU A 110 -3.97 -12.27 6.12
N LEU A 111 -2.65 -12.39 6.26
CA LEU A 111 -2.01 -13.27 7.26
C LEU A 111 -1.57 -12.48 8.48
N ASP A 112 -1.07 -11.25 8.26
CA ASP A 112 -0.61 -10.35 9.30
C ASP A 112 -0.63 -8.92 8.78
N SER A 113 -0.68 -7.92 9.66
CA SER A 113 -0.65 -6.50 9.29
C SER A 113 -0.27 -5.61 10.44
N GLY A 114 0.15 -4.39 10.12
CA GLY A 114 0.44 -3.39 11.11
C GLY A 114 0.63 -2.00 10.52
N THR A 115 0.83 -1.05 11.42
CA THR A 115 1.21 0.31 11.09
C THR A 115 2.26 0.78 12.09
N PHE A 116 3.29 1.46 11.62
CA PHE A 116 4.29 2.08 12.46
C PHE A 116 4.49 3.54 12.05
N TRP A 117 4.88 4.39 13.01
CA TRP A 117 5.15 5.79 12.78
C TRP A 117 6.57 6.00 12.26
N LEU A 118 6.73 6.95 11.35
CA LEU A 118 8.03 7.40 10.87
C LEU A 118 8.58 8.43 11.88
N ALA A 119 9.02 7.92 13.02
CA ALA A 119 9.53 8.65 14.16
C ALA A 119 10.62 7.86 14.87
N GLU A 120 11.31 8.49 15.82
CA GLU A 120 12.36 7.86 16.64
C GLU A 120 11.83 6.66 17.43
N ASP A 121 10.58 6.73 17.91
CA ASP A 121 9.85 5.60 18.45
C ASP A 121 8.71 5.22 17.50
N PRO A 122 8.90 4.20 16.66
CA PRO A 122 7.91 3.81 15.64
C PRO A 122 6.62 3.21 16.22
N THR A 123 6.55 2.99 17.53
CA THR A 123 5.38 2.42 18.22
C THR A 123 4.40 3.49 18.71
N LYS A 124 4.79 4.77 18.65
CA LYS A 124 4.02 5.90 19.18
C LYS A 124 3.57 6.86 18.09
N ALA A 125 2.38 7.41 18.27
CA ALA A 125 1.82 8.44 17.40
C ALA A 125 2.49 9.80 17.67
N GLU A 126 3.75 9.95 17.23
CA GLU A 126 4.59 11.13 17.46
C GLU A 126 5.07 11.74 16.13
N LEU A 127 5.52 13.01 16.18
CA LEU A 127 6.28 13.61 15.10
C LEU A 127 7.68 13.01 15.07
N GLY A 128 8.16 12.63 13.89
CA GLY A 128 9.53 12.15 13.72
C GLY A 128 10.46 13.27 13.24
N TRP A 129 11.60 13.41 13.88
CA TRP A 129 12.68 14.34 13.51
C TRP A 129 12.18 15.77 13.25
N ASP A 130 12.39 16.27 12.02
CA ASP A 130 11.97 17.60 11.56
C ASP A 130 10.65 17.57 10.75
N ALA A 131 9.82 16.54 10.92
CA ALA A 131 8.58 16.40 10.17
C ALA A 131 7.56 17.50 10.51
N ALA A 132 6.82 17.95 9.50
CA ALA A 132 5.73 18.92 9.67
C ALA A 132 4.45 18.27 10.23
N CYS A 133 4.28 16.97 10.06
CA CYS A 133 3.15 16.21 10.58
C CYS A 133 3.55 14.75 10.81
N LYS A 134 2.78 14.06 11.64
CA LYS A 134 2.98 12.63 11.86
C LYS A 134 2.85 11.86 10.56
N ARG A 135 3.72 10.88 10.36
CA ARG A 135 3.75 10.02 9.17
C ARG A 135 3.74 8.56 9.59
N VAL A 136 3.10 7.74 8.79
CA VAL A 136 2.97 6.30 9.04
C VAL A 136 3.32 5.50 7.81
N CYS A 137 3.76 4.27 8.06
CA CYS A 137 3.82 3.22 7.06
C CYS A 137 2.91 2.08 7.50
N SER A 138 1.92 1.76 6.71
CA SER A 138 1.04 0.60 6.92
C SER A 138 1.51 -0.56 6.06
N TRP A 139 1.34 -1.79 6.55
CA TRP A 139 1.77 -2.98 5.83
C TRP A 139 0.80 -4.14 6.03
N GLY A 140 0.81 -5.04 5.06
CA GLY A 140 0.12 -6.32 5.14
C GLY A 140 1.00 -7.45 4.59
N HIS A 141 0.92 -8.63 5.24
CA HIS A 141 1.43 -9.90 4.73
C HIS A 141 0.27 -10.68 4.13
N PHE A 142 0.33 -10.93 2.84
CA PHE A 142 -0.77 -11.51 2.09
C PHE A 142 -0.41 -12.89 1.56
N LYS A 143 -1.43 -13.76 1.45
CA LYS A 143 -1.37 -15.00 0.68
C LYS A 143 -2.32 -14.91 -0.50
N ASP A 144 -1.81 -15.07 -1.70
CA ASP A 144 -2.62 -15.26 -2.90
C ASP A 144 -3.33 -16.60 -2.83
N LEU A 145 -4.66 -16.58 -2.82
CA LEU A 145 -5.48 -17.79 -2.69
C LEU A 145 -5.42 -18.68 -3.94
N LYS A 146 -5.04 -18.12 -5.10
CA LYS A 146 -4.91 -18.85 -6.36
C LYS A 146 -3.53 -19.49 -6.50
N THR A 147 -2.46 -18.70 -6.37
CA THR A 147 -1.08 -19.18 -6.54
C THR A 147 -0.49 -19.83 -5.30
N LYS A 148 -1.08 -19.56 -4.12
CA LYS A 148 -0.63 -19.95 -2.78
C LYS A 148 0.66 -19.25 -2.32
N HIS A 149 1.26 -18.38 -3.13
CA HIS A 149 2.41 -17.59 -2.75
C HIS A 149 2.06 -16.52 -1.73
N THR A 150 3.04 -16.11 -0.94
CA THR A 150 2.94 -15.03 0.03
C THR A 150 3.80 -13.86 -0.40
N PHE A 151 3.41 -12.65 0.01
CA PHE A 151 4.17 -11.42 -0.24
C PHE A 151 3.81 -10.36 0.80
N TYR A 152 4.71 -9.38 0.96
CA TYR A 152 4.47 -8.20 1.78
C TYR A 152 4.17 -6.99 0.92
N PHE A 153 3.25 -6.16 1.39
CA PHE A 153 2.94 -4.89 0.77
C PHE A 153 2.99 -3.79 1.81
N PHE A 154 3.79 -2.77 1.55
CA PHE A 154 3.96 -1.60 2.40
C PHE A 154 3.45 -0.36 1.66
N ASN A 155 2.85 0.57 2.40
CA ASN A 155 2.41 1.85 1.85
C ASN A 155 2.66 2.99 2.83
N THR A 156 3.18 4.11 2.34
CA THR A 156 3.55 5.25 3.16
C THR A 156 3.21 6.57 2.48
N HIS A 157 3.21 7.66 3.25
CA HIS A 157 3.26 9.02 2.77
C HIS A 157 4.30 9.77 3.59
N MET A 158 5.47 10.02 3.00
CA MET A 158 6.60 10.64 3.69
C MET A 158 6.38 12.15 3.86
N ASP A 159 7.15 12.76 4.75
CA ASP A 159 6.96 14.18 5.06
C ASP A 159 7.32 15.08 3.87
N HIS A 160 6.53 16.14 3.67
CA HIS A 160 6.68 17.05 2.53
C HIS A 160 7.64 18.21 2.81
N ILE A 161 8.04 18.43 4.08
CA ILE A 161 8.94 19.52 4.51
C ILE A 161 10.24 18.95 5.08
N GLY A 162 10.17 18.07 6.08
CA GLY A 162 11.31 17.59 6.85
C GLY A 162 12.27 16.74 6.01
N VAL A 163 13.48 17.26 5.79
CA VAL A 163 14.52 16.55 5.02
C VAL A 163 15.08 15.37 5.82
N THR A 164 15.35 15.59 7.12
CA THR A 164 15.80 14.55 8.04
C THR A 164 14.73 13.48 8.20
N ALA A 165 13.46 13.89 8.37
CA ALA A 165 12.33 12.99 8.50
C ALA A 165 12.18 12.06 7.28
N ARG A 166 12.39 12.57 6.06
CA ARG A 166 12.38 11.71 4.85
C ARG A 166 13.54 10.75 4.83
N ARG A 167 14.76 11.21 5.13
CA ARG A 167 15.96 10.35 5.12
C ARG A 167 15.89 9.26 6.18
N GLU A 168 15.62 9.62 7.42
CA GLU A 168 15.58 8.66 8.53
C GLU A 168 14.32 7.79 8.46
N GLY A 169 13.19 8.35 7.98
CA GLY A 169 11.99 7.58 7.68
C GLY A 169 12.22 6.50 6.62
N ALA A 170 12.97 6.80 5.55
CA ALA A 170 13.35 5.80 4.53
C ALA A 170 14.18 4.66 5.15
N LYS A 171 15.20 5.00 5.96
CA LYS A 171 16.01 4.00 6.68
C LYS A 171 15.18 3.13 7.61
N LEU A 172 14.26 3.75 8.36
CA LEU A 172 13.34 3.05 9.25
C LEU A 172 12.42 2.08 8.48
N ILE A 173 11.85 2.51 7.36
CA ILE A 173 11.02 1.65 6.51
C ILE A 173 11.82 0.42 6.06
N VAL A 174 13.02 0.60 5.52
CA VAL A 174 13.88 -0.51 5.07
C VAL A 174 14.24 -1.43 6.24
N SER A 175 14.55 -0.87 7.42
CA SER A 175 14.83 -1.66 8.62
C SER A 175 13.62 -2.50 9.04
N LYS A 176 12.42 -1.89 9.08
CA LYS A 176 11.18 -2.60 9.41
C LYS A 176 10.80 -3.66 8.36
N MET A 177 11.01 -3.38 7.08
CA MET A 177 10.82 -4.39 6.04
C MET A 177 11.71 -5.61 6.29
N ARG A 178 13.00 -5.41 6.58
CA ARG A 178 13.94 -6.50 6.87
C ARG A 178 13.60 -7.29 8.15
N GLU A 179 13.09 -6.60 9.18
CA GLU A 179 12.65 -7.21 10.44
C GLU A 179 11.40 -8.10 10.24
N LEU A 180 10.43 -7.61 9.49
CA LEU A 180 9.11 -8.24 9.33
C LEU A 180 9.09 -9.35 8.28
N MET A 181 9.90 -9.20 7.24
CA MET A 181 9.91 -10.12 6.11
C MET A 181 10.35 -11.51 6.49
N LYS A 182 9.60 -12.50 6.04
CA LYS A 182 10.10 -13.88 5.98
C LYS A 182 11.09 -14.02 4.82
N LYS A 183 12.11 -14.83 5.03
CA LYS A 183 13.12 -15.12 4.01
C LYS A 183 12.43 -15.60 2.71
N ASN A 184 12.75 -14.94 1.60
CA ASN A 184 12.27 -15.23 0.23
C ASN A 184 10.85 -14.76 -0.11
N ASP A 185 10.10 -14.10 0.78
CA ASP A 185 8.82 -13.51 0.38
C ASP A 185 9.08 -12.21 -0.42
N PRO A 186 8.45 -12.02 -1.58
CA PRO A 186 8.51 -10.75 -2.29
C PRO A 186 7.97 -9.59 -1.45
N VAL A 187 8.56 -8.41 -1.63
CA VAL A 187 8.15 -7.19 -0.94
C VAL A 187 7.87 -6.10 -1.96
N ILE A 188 6.75 -5.43 -1.75
CA ILE A 188 6.33 -4.28 -2.55
C ILE A 188 6.21 -3.09 -1.61
N LEU A 189 6.83 -1.98 -1.98
CA LEU A 189 6.67 -0.71 -1.30
C LEU A 189 6.07 0.30 -2.25
N THR A 190 4.96 0.91 -1.84
CA THR A 190 4.30 2.01 -2.53
C THR A 190 4.22 3.24 -1.63
N GLY A 191 3.97 4.40 -2.22
CA GLY A 191 3.78 5.60 -1.42
C GLY A 191 3.90 6.89 -2.22
N ASP A 192 3.56 7.97 -1.52
CA ASP A 192 4.00 9.32 -1.88
C ASP A 192 5.25 9.64 -1.05
N PHE A 193 6.40 9.53 -1.68
CA PHE A 193 7.69 9.68 -0.99
C PHE A 193 8.09 11.14 -0.81
N ASN A 194 7.41 12.09 -1.44
CA ASN A 194 7.74 13.53 -1.42
C ASN A 194 9.21 13.83 -1.75
N VAL A 195 9.80 13.03 -2.62
CA VAL A 195 11.19 13.14 -3.10
C VAL A 195 11.28 12.78 -4.58
N ASP A 196 12.26 13.32 -5.26
CA ASP A 196 12.63 12.84 -6.58
C ASP A 196 13.64 11.68 -6.51
N GLN A 197 13.77 10.98 -7.62
CA GLN A 197 14.64 9.80 -7.74
C GLN A 197 16.15 10.07 -7.58
N ARG A 198 16.58 11.32 -7.52
CA ARG A 198 17.98 11.71 -7.33
C ARG A 198 18.29 12.09 -5.89
N SER A 199 17.28 12.17 -5.04
CA SER A 199 17.43 12.56 -3.65
C SER A 199 18.03 11.44 -2.80
N GLU A 200 18.74 11.84 -1.72
CA GLU A 200 19.33 10.89 -0.78
C GLU A 200 18.29 9.91 -0.17
N PRO A 201 17.09 10.33 0.26
CA PRO A 201 16.10 9.39 0.79
C PRO A 201 15.67 8.32 -0.22
N PHE A 202 15.60 8.65 -1.51
CA PHE A 202 15.26 7.67 -2.56
C PHE A 202 16.37 6.62 -2.76
N GLN A 203 17.64 7.00 -2.56
CA GLN A 203 18.77 6.08 -2.70
C GLN A 203 18.85 5.05 -1.56
N VAL A 204 18.06 5.20 -0.50
CA VAL A 204 17.97 4.25 0.62
C VAL A 204 17.19 3.00 0.23
N PHE A 205 16.19 3.15 -0.65
CA PHE A 205 15.35 2.06 -1.15
C PHE A 205 16.04 1.27 -2.26
#